data_c9a59458899a3d577ca9cfa555ad92d3
#
_entry.id   c9a59458899a3d577ca9cfa555ad92d3
#
_cell.length_a   1.000
_cell.length_b   1.000
_cell.length_c   1.000
_cell.angle_alpha   90.00
_cell.angle_beta   90.00
_cell.angle_gamma   90.00
#
_symmetry.space_group_name_H-M   'P 1'
#
loop_
_entity.id
_entity.type
_entity.pdbx_description
1 polymer ?
#
loop_
_entity_poly.entity_id
_entity_poly.type
_entity_poly.pdbx_seq_one_letter_code
_entity_poly.pdbx_strand_id
1 'polypeptide(L)'
;MRIGIFNDEDQIASLAADRILEVYRAKPNFVLGLATGSSPLKLYAELVRRYQAGQISFAQVRSYNLDEYVGLPRDHYEGYANFIHRNLVDLVDMPEGAAHGPDGWCDDLEAGAAAYDEAIKADGGIDIQVLGIGSDGHIGFNEPGGTLASRTHVGVLTEQTRRDNARFFDGDIDQVPTHCVTQGLGTIMDSRAHIFIATGEGKADAVKAMIEGGVTQRWPASILQHHPDVTVLLDEAAASKLELADFYKEVWEKEHL
;
A
#
# COMPACT_ATOMS: atom_id res chain seq x y z
N MET A 1 -12.23 -3.20 -11.36
CA MET A 1 -10.89 -2.57 -11.38
C MET A 1 -10.93 -1.45 -12.40
N ARG A 2 -10.60 -0.22 -11.99
CA ARG A 2 -10.50 0.97 -12.86
C ARG A 2 -9.03 1.27 -13.06
N ILE A 3 -8.56 1.41 -14.31
CA ILE A 3 -7.14 1.51 -14.64
C ILE A 3 -6.88 2.82 -15.37
N GLY A 4 -6.12 3.72 -14.72
CA GLY A 4 -5.65 4.99 -15.29
C GLY A 4 -4.15 4.93 -15.59
N ILE A 5 -3.76 5.42 -16.76
CA ILE A 5 -2.36 5.47 -17.22
C ILE A 5 -2.02 6.92 -17.56
N PHE A 6 -0.96 7.45 -16.96
CA PHE A 6 -0.62 8.87 -17.00
C PHE A 6 0.86 9.12 -17.29
N ASN A 7 1.17 10.28 -17.81
CA ASN A 7 2.56 10.72 -18.04
C ASN A 7 3.17 11.46 -16.84
N ASP A 8 2.35 11.83 -15.87
CA ASP A 8 2.74 12.69 -14.74
C ASP A 8 2.38 12.03 -13.41
N GLU A 9 3.41 11.77 -12.59
CA GLU A 9 3.23 11.20 -11.26
C GLU A 9 2.49 12.16 -10.30
N ASP A 10 2.56 13.48 -10.51
CA ASP A 10 1.82 14.44 -9.69
C ASP A 10 0.31 14.37 -10.02
N GLN A 11 -0.04 14.07 -11.27
CA GLN A 11 -1.42 13.74 -11.64
C GLN A 11 -1.89 12.45 -10.98
N ILE A 12 -1.06 11.40 -10.96
CA ILE A 12 -1.33 10.15 -10.23
C ILE A 12 -1.61 10.44 -8.76
N ALA A 13 -0.75 11.21 -8.10
CA ALA A 13 -0.90 11.59 -6.70
C ALA A 13 -2.19 12.38 -6.44
N SER A 14 -2.53 13.31 -7.32
CA SER A 14 -3.76 14.10 -7.23
C SER A 14 -5.01 13.22 -7.33
N LEU A 15 -5.07 12.32 -8.30
CA LEU A 15 -6.19 11.39 -8.49
C LEU A 15 -6.34 10.40 -7.33
N ALA A 16 -5.22 9.90 -6.81
CA ALA A 16 -5.23 9.06 -5.61
C ALA A 16 -5.77 9.82 -4.38
N ALA A 17 -5.34 11.08 -4.20
CA ALA A 17 -5.85 11.93 -3.14
C ALA A 17 -7.34 12.28 -3.34
N ASP A 18 -7.81 12.51 -4.57
CA ASP A 18 -9.24 12.72 -4.85
C ASP A 18 -10.07 11.53 -4.41
N ARG A 19 -9.59 10.31 -4.66
CA ARG A 19 -10.26 9.08 -4.24
C ARG A 19 -10.35 8.96 -2.71
N ILE A 20 -9.30 9.37 -1.97
CA ILE A 20 -9.34 9.44 -0.50
C ILE A 20 -10.30 10.51 -0.02
N LEU A 21 -10.34 11.67 -0.67
CA LEU A 21 -11.27 12.75 -0.33
C LEU A 21 -12.74 12.36 -0.55
N GLU A 22 -13.04 11.53 -1.55
CA GLU A 22 -14.40 10.97 -1.73
C GLU A 22 -14.82 10.13 -0.52
N VAL A 23 -13.93 9.25 -0.04
CA VAL A 23 -14.18 8.45 1.17
C VAL A 23 -14.33 9.35 2.39
N TYR A 24 -13.44 10.33 2.56
CA TYR A 24 -13.52 11.31 3.65
C TYR A 24 -14.85 12.08 3.66
N ARG A 25 -15.31 12.55 2.50
CA ARG A 25 -16.60 13.28 2.41
C ARG A 25 -17.80 12.40 2.80
N ALA A 26 -17.74 11.11 2.47
CA ALA A 26 -18.76 10.15 2.84
C ALA A 26 -18.68 9.72 4.31
N LYS A 27 -17.47 9.62 4.87
CA LYS A 27 -17.19 9.13 6.22
C LYS A 27 -15.96 9.84 6.80
N PRO A 28 -16.12 10.98 7.49
CA PRO A 28 -14.98 11.75 8.02
C PRO A 28 -14.08 10.99 9.00
N ASN A 29 -14.61 9.99 9.69
CA ASN A 29 -13.89 9.08 10.59
C ASN A 29 -13.50 7.75 9.91
N PHE A 30 -13.11 7.81 8.64
CA PHE A 30 -12.69 6.62 7.88
C PHE A 30 -11.39 6.02 8.41
N VAL A 31 -11.17 4.75 8.07
CA VAL A 31 -9.94 4.01 8.38
C VAL A 31 -9.10 3.91 7.11
N LEU A 32 -7.88 4.43 7.18
CA LEU A 32 -6.94 4.53 6.06
C LEU A 32 -5.85 3.46 6.17
N GLY A 33 -5.77 2.59 5.18
CA GLY A 33 -4.64 1.66 5.06
C GLY A 33 -3.46 2.31 4.34
N LEU A 34 -2.27 2.22 4.91
CA LEU A 34 -1.06 2.91 4.44
C LEU A 34 0.01 1.93 3.99
N ALA A 35 0.70 2.28 2.91
CA ALA A 35 1.85 1.57 2.37
C ALA A 35 3.12 2.38 2.59
N THR A 36 4.28 1.72 2.59
CA THR A 36 5.60 2.35 2.63
C THR A 36 6.32 2.25 1.28
N GLY A 37 7.55 2.72 1.22
CA GLY A 37 8.35 2.74 -0.01
C GLY A 37 8.16 4.01 -0.84
N SER A 38 8.68 4.01 -2.06
CA SER A 38 8.70 5.20 -2.91
C SER A 38 7.36 5.54 -3.57
N SER A 39 6.54 4.53 -3.88
CA SER A 39 5.29 4.72 -4.64
C SER A 39 4.28 5.67 -3.98
N PRO A 40 4.02 5.62 -2.65
CA PRO A 40 3.02 6.47 -2.01
C PRO A 40 3.52 7.87 -1.62
N LEU A 41 4.82 8.18 -1.73
CA LEU A 41 5.38 9.44 -1.21
C LEU A 41 4.72 10.68 -1.81
N LYS A 42 4.51 10.71 -3.12
CA LYS A 42 3.83 11.83 -3.78
C LYS A 42 2.36 11.96 -3.35
N LEU A 43 1.67 10.84 -3.13
CA LEU A 43 0.32 10.84 -2.56
C LEU A 43 0.31 11.43 -1.16
N TYR A 44 1.25 11.06 -0.30
CA TYR A 44 1.31 11.62 1.07
C TYR A 44 1.61 13.11 1.05
N ALA A 45 2.54 13.56 0.23
CA ALA A 45 2.80 15.00 0.04
C ALA A 45 1.54 15.75 -0.45
N GLU A 46 0.77 15.17 -1.37
CA GLU A 46 -0.48 15.75 -1.87
C GLU A 46 -1.57 15.78 -0.78
N LEU A 47 -1.69 14.74 0.05
CA LEU A 47 -2.62 14.72 1.19
C LEU A 47 -2.27 15.80 2.22
N VAL A 48 -0.98 15.99 2.53
CA VAL A 48 -0.52 17.08 3.40
C VAL A 48 -0.86 18.44 2.80
N ARG A 49 -0.63 18.64 1.50
CA ARG A 49 -0.99 19.88 0.80
C ARG A 49 -2.50 20.17 0.88
N ARG A 50 -3.33 19.13 0.69
CA ARG A 50 -4.80 19.25 0.78
C ARG A 50 -5.27 19.52 2.21
N TYR A 51 -4.63 18.91 3.20
CA TYR A 51 -4.85 19.23 4.61
C TYR A 51 -4.54 20.71 4.89
N GLN A 52 -3.38 21.22 4.48
CA GLN A 52 -2.99 22.61 4.64
C GLN A 52 -3.94 23.58 3.92
N ALA A 53 -4.55 23.14 2.81
CA ALA A 53 -5.58 23.88 2.09
C ALA A 53 -6.99 23.76 2.71
N GLY A 54 -7.17 23.06 3.83
CA GLY A 54 -8.44 22.86 4.52
C GLY A 54 -9.43 21.95 3.77
N GLN A 55 -8.96 21.13 2.82
CA GLN A 55 -9.81 20.24 2.02
C GLN A 55 -10.10 18.91 2.71
N ILE A 56 -9.25 18.48 3.65
CA ILE A 56 -9.36 17.27 4.44
C ILE A 56 -8.84 17.54 5.85
N SER A 57 -9.39 16.85 6.86
CA SER A 57 -8.87 16.77 8.24
C SER A 57 -8.69 15.30 8.62
N PHE A 58 -7.62 15.00 9.31
CA PHE A 58 -7.32 13.68 9.83
C PHE A 58 -7.66 13.53 11.32
N ALA A 59 -8.27 14.57 11.94
CA ALA A 59 -8.58 14.59 13.37
C ALA A 59 -9.49 13.44 13.86
N GLN A 60 -10.20 12.77 12.95
CA GLN A 60 -11.05 11.61 13.27
C GLN A 60 -10.60 10.35 12.54
N VAL A 61 -9.52 10.41 11.76
CA VAL A 61 -9.01 9.29 10.96
C VAL A 61 -8.13 8.38 11.81
N ARG A 62 -8.25 7.07 11.62
CA ARG A 62 -7.28 6.08 12.05
C ARG A 62 -6.56 5.50 10.86
N SER A 63 -5.31 5.11 11.03
CA SER A 63 -4.57 4.46 9.97
C SER A 63 -3.96 3.14 10.40
N TYR A 64 -3.80 2.24 9.42
CA TYR A 64 -3.21 0.92 9.59
C TYR A 64 -2.14 0.70 8.51
N ASN A 65 -0.89 0.46 8.92
CA ASN A 65 0.20 0.15 8.01
C ASN A 65 0.05 -1.28 7.46
N LEU A 66 0.54 -1.54 6.25
CA LEU A 66 0.56 -2.89 5.67
C LEU A 66 1.48 -3.83 6.44
N ASP A 67 2.61 -3.32 6.90
CA ASP A 67 3.70 -4.15 7.41
C ASP A 67 4.65 -3.38 8.32
N GLU A 68 5.54 -4.11 8.98
CA GLU A 68 6.68 -3.60 9.74
C GLU A 68 7.80 -4.67 9.75
N TYR A 69 9.04 -4.23 9.80
CA TYR A 69 10.19 -5.09 9.98
C TYR A 69 10.24 -5.72 11.38
N VAL A 70 10.69 -6.97 11.47
CA VAL A 70 10.95 -7.64 12.74
C VAL A 70 12.38 -7.35 13.20
N GLY A 71 12.51 -6.91 14.46
CA GLY A 71 13.80 -6.74 15.15
C GLY A 71 14.59 -5.49 14.78
N LEU A 72 14.06 -4.62 13.91
CA LEU A 72 14.66 -3.32 13.65
C LEU A 72 14.48 -2.42 14.90
N PRO A 73 15.47 -1.62 15.34
CA PRO A 73 15.27 -0.69 16.47
C PRO A 73 14.03 0.19 16.28
N ARG A 74 13.23 0.41 17.34
CA ARG A 74 11.96 1.17 17.25
C ARG A 74 12.12 2.59 16.73
N ASP A 75 13.29 3.20 16.97
CA ASP A 75 13.67 4.55 16.54
C ASP A 75 14.45 4.55 15.22
N HIS A 76 14.62 3.38 14.56
CA HIS A 76 15.35 3.30 13.31
C HIS A 76 14.63 4.10 12.22
N TYR A 77 15.39 4.91 11.49
CA TYR A 77 14.83 5.79 10.45
C TYR A 77 13.99 5.03 9.40
N GLU A 78 14.41 3.82 9.02
CA GLU A 78 13.73 2.99 8.02
C GLU A 78 12.65 2.06 8.62
N GLY A 79 12.36 2.14 9.93
CA GLY A 79 11.16 1.52 10.51
C GLY A 79 9.89 2.10 9.86
N TYR A 80 8.95 1.25 9.51
CA TYR A 80 7.78 1.68 8.72
C TYR A 80 6.82 2.56 9.53
N ALA A 81 6.70 2.34 10.84
CA ALA A 81 6.02 3.29 11.72
C ALA A 81 6.64 4.68 11.60
N ASN A 82 7.98 4.80 11.68
CA ASN A 82 8.69 6.07 11.57
C ASN A 82 8.58 6.68 10.16
N PHE A 83 8.58 5.83 9.11
CA PHE A 83 8.35 6.29 7.75
C PHE A 83 6.99 6.97 7.60
N ILE A 84 5.93 6.36 8.10
CA ILE A 84 4.57 6.92 8.01
C ILE A 84 4.44 8.19 8.85
N HIS A 85 5.03 8.21 10.05
CA HIS A 85 5.03 9.41 10.88
C HIS A 85 5.64 10.59 10.15
N ARG A 86 6.89 10.49 9.69
CA ARG A 86 7.60 11.62 9.05
C ARG A 86 7.03 12.07 7.70
N ASN A 87 6.33 11.17 6.95
CA ASN A 87 5.82 11.50 5.64
C ASN A 87 4.33 11.89 5.61
N LEU A 88 3.58 11.61 6.69
CA LEU A 88 2.15 11.93 6.75
C LEU A 88 1.69 12.33 8.16
N VAL A 89 1.80 11.45 9.16
CA VAL A 89 1.10 11.60 10.45
C VAL A 89 1.51 12.86 11.19
N ASP A 90 2.81 13.14 11.29
CA ASP A 90 3.35 14.32 11.99
C ASP A 90 3.14 15.64 11.22
N LEU A 91 2.64 15.56 9.98
CA LEU A 91 2.42 16.71 9.10
C LEU A 91 0.95 17.12 8.98
N VAL A 92 0.05 16.39 9.65
CA VAL A 92 -1.41 16.60 9.63
C VAL A 92 -1.97 16.57 11.05
N ASP A 93 -3.28 16.74 11.21
CA ASP A 93 -3.97 16.76 12.51
C ASP A 93 -4.42 15.37 13.00
N MET A 94 -3.74 14.29 12.60
CA MET A 94 -4.05 12.94 13.09
C MET A 94 -3.75 12.84 14.59
N PRO A 95 -4.69 12.33 15.42
CA PRO A 95 -4.47 12.24 16.87
C PRO A 95 -3.31 11.29 17.21
N GLU A 96 -2.61 11.58 18.30
CA GLU A 96 -1.63 10.66 18.86
C GLU A 96 -2.28 9.30 19.13
N GLY A 97 -1.60 8.22 18.74
CA GLY A 97 -2.08 6.85 18.88
C GLY A 97 -3.14 6.42 17.87
N ALA A 98 -3.51 7.26 16.88
CA ALA A 98 -4.44 6.90 15.82
C ALA A 98 -3.78 6.20 14.61
N ALA A 99 -2.46 6.24 14.53
CA ALA A 99 -1.68 5.52 13.51
C ALA A 99 -1.18 4.19 14.09
N HIS A 100 -1.55 3.10 13.47
CA HIS A 100 -1.25 1.74 13.92
C HIS A 100 -0.36 1.02 12.90
N GLY A 101 0.59 0.22 13.39
CA GLY A 101 1.38 -0.70 12.60
C GLY A 101 1.43 -2.07 13.27
N PRO A 102 1.76 -3.15 12.53
CA PRO A 102 2.01 -4.44 13.15
C PRO A 102 3.18 -4.35 14.13
N ASP A 103 3.11 -5.07 15.24
CA ASP A 103 4.19 -5.07 16.24
C ASP A 103 5.29 -6.08 15.88
N GLY A 104 6.39 -5.58 15.28
CA GLY A 104 7.58 -6.37 14.96
C GLY A 104 8.51 -6.64 16.15
N TRP A 105 8.10 -6.26 17.38
CA TRP A 105 8.94 -6.34 18.58
C TRP A 105 8.33 -7.15 19.73
N CYS A 106 7.10 -7.64 19.60
CA CYS A 106 6.46 -8.44 20.62
C CYS A 106 7.11 -9.84 20.74
N ASP A 107 7.04 -10.44 21.92
CA ASP A 107 7.63 -11.76 22.20
C ASP A 107 6.95 -12.88 21.38
N ASP A 108 5.65 -12.76 21.13
CA ASP A 108 4.86 -13.68 20.31
C ASP A 108 4.33 -12.96 19.07
N LEU A 109 5.10 -13.01 18.00
CA LEU A 109 4.78 -12.32 16.75
C LEU A 109 3.51 -12.84 16.08
N GLU A 110 3.20 -14.14 16.21
CA GLU A 110 1.98 -14.73 15.67
C GLU A 110 0.74 -14.24 16.42
N ALA A 111 0.81 -14.19 17.75
CA ALA A 111 -0.25 -13.59 18.55
C ALA A 111 -0.41 -12.09 18.27
N GLY A 112 0.70 -11.37 18.09
CA GLY A 112 0.70 -9.96 17.69
C GLY A 112 0.05 -9.73 16.32
N ALA A 113 0.36 -10.58 15.35
CA ALA A 113 -0.24 -10.54 14.02
C ALA A 113 -1.77 -10.78 14.07
N ALA A 114 -2.21 -11.77 14.85
CA ALA A 114 -3.64 -12.03 15.03
C ALA A 114 -4.35 -10.87 15.74
N ALA A 115 -3.73 -10.27 16.76
CA ALA A 115 -4.27 -9.10 17.46
C ALA A 115 -4.38 -7.89 16.54
N TYR A 116 -3.48 -7.73 15.57
CA TYR A 116 -3.55 -6.66 14.58
C TYR A 116 -4.79 -6.78 13.67
N ASP A 117 -5.10 -7.98 13.17
CA ASP A 117 -6.34 -8.23 12.42
C ASP A 117 -7.60 -7.93 13.26
N GLU A 118 -7.59 -8.29 14.54
CA GLU A 118 -8.73 -8.00 15.44
C GLU A 118 -8.86 -6.49 15.70
N ALA A 119 -7.75 -5.75 15.81
CA ALA A 119 -7.78 -4.29 15.93
C ALA A 119 -8.39 -3.63 14.68
N ILE A 120 -7.99 -4.05 13.48
CA ILE A 120 -8.58 -3.59 12.21
C ILE A 120 -10.10 -3.84 12.20
N LYS A 121 -10.54 -5.03 12.61
CA LYS A 121 -11.98 -5.38 12.68
C LYS A 121 -12.72 -4.55 13.72
N ALA A 122 -12.12 -4.33 14.90
CA ALA A 122 -12.73 -3.54 15.97
C ALA A 122 -12.99 -2.08 15.55
N ASP A 123 -12.13 -1.51 14.71
CA ASP A 123 -12.30 -0.19 14.11
C ASP A 123 -13.25 -0.18 12.90
N GLY A 124 -13.85 -1.32 12.59
CA GLY A 124 -14.84 -1.48 11.52
C GLY A 124 -14.23 -1.84 10.14
N GLY A 125 -12.97 -2.21 10.08
CA GLY A 125 -12.24 -2.54 8.86
C GLY A 125 -11.70 -1.31 8.13
N ILE A 126 -10.78 -1.52 7.20
CA ILE A 126 -10.16 -0.46 6.40
C ILE A 126 -11.15 0.01 5.33
N ASP A 127 -11.41 1.32 5.28
CA ASP A 127 -12.31 1.90 4.27
C ASP A 127 -11.61 2.07 2.91
N ILE A 128 -10.33 2.41 2.93
CA ILE A 128 -9.53 2.53 1.71
C ILE A 128 -8.07 2.20 2.01
N GLN A 129 -7.49 1.27 1.23
CA GLN A 129 -6.12 0.80 1.38
C GLN A 129 -5.25 1.29 0.23
N VAL A 130 -4.14 1.95 0.55
CA VAL A 130 -3.09 2.29 -0.42
C VAL A 130 -2.18 1.09 -0.62
N LEU A 131 -1.88 0.76 -1.88
CA LEU A 131 -1.03 -0.35 -2.27
C LEU A 131 0.03 0.08 -3.29
N GLY A 132 1.23 -0.45 -3.16
CA GLY A 132 2.24 -0.53 -4.21
C GLY A 132 2.42 -1.97 -4.67
N ILE A 133 3.49 -2.26 -5.43
CA ILE A 133 3.83 -3.61 -5.89
C ILE A 133 5.34 -3.84 -5.90
N GLY A 134 5.76 -5.02 -5.47
CA GLY A 134 7.13 -5.50 -5.67
C GLY A 134 7.40 -5.89 -7.13
N SER A 135 8.67 -5.98 -7.51
CA SER A 135 9.09 -6.43 -8.86
C SER A 135 8.67 -7.87 -9.16
N ASP A 136 8.48 -8.67 -8.14
CA ASP A 136 8.00 -10.07 -8.19
C ASP A 136 6.48 -10.21 -8.03
N GLY A 137 5.76 -9.08 -7.89
CA GLY A 137 4.30 -9.02 -7.78
C GLY A 137 3.74 -9.10 -6.37
N HIS A 138 4.56 -9.01 -5.32
CA HIS A 138 4.05 -8.94 -3.95
C HIS A 138 3.31 -7.63 -3.67
N ILE A 139 2.31 -7.67 -2.79
CA ILE A 139 1.67 -6.53 -2.13
C ILE A 139 1.76 -6.70 -0.62
N GLY A 140 2.06 -5.61 0.12
CA GLY A 140 2.65 -5.75 1.45
C GLY A 140 3.91 -6.59 1.33
N PHE A 141 4.23 -7.44 2.28
CA PHE A 141 5.28 -8.44 2.14
C PHE A 141 4.75 -9.85 1.87
N ASN A 142 3.65 -9.96 1.12
CA ASN A 142 3.13 -11.25 0.67
C ASN A 142 3.92 -11.73 -0.56
N GLU A 143 5.04 -12.39 -0.31
CA GLU A 143 5.94 -12.94 -1.33
C GLU A 143 5.27 -14.07 -2.15
N PRO A 144 5.71 -14.34 -3.40
CA PRO A 144 5.22 -15.45 -4.20
C PRO A 144 5.30 -16.79 -3.46
N GLY A 145 4.26 -17.63 -3.58
CA GLY A 145 4.21 -18.98 -3.00
C GLY A 145 3.40 -19.10 -1.71
N GLY A 146 2.91 -17.99 -1.15
CA GLY A 146 2.00 -18.00 0.00
C GLY A 146 0.57 -18.45 -0.35
N THR A 147 -0.38 -18.21 0.55
CA THR A 147 -1.82 -18.45 0.28
C THR A 147 -2.53 -17.14 -0.06
N LEU A 148 -3.45 -17.20 -1.04
CA LEU A 148 -4.28 -16.03 -1.42
C LEU A 148 -5.28 -15.62 -0.32
N ALA A 149 -5.45 -16.45 0.72
CA ALA A 149 -6.36 -16.18 1.84
C ALA A 149 -5.63 -15.93 3.17
N SER A 150 -4.33 -15.58 3.12
CA SER A 150 -3.54 -15.33 4.33
C SER A 150 -4.12 -14.20 5.16
N ARG A 151 -4.03 -14.34 6.47
CA ARG A 151 -4.27 -13.27 7.44
C ARG A 151 -2.94 -12.59 7.77
N THR A 152 -2.97 -11.56 8.59
CA THR A 152 -1.73 -10.94 9.07
C THR A 152 -0.83 -12.01 9.69
N HIS A 153 0.43 -12.03 9.30
CA HIS A 153 1.38 -13.11 9.64
C HIS A 153 2.82 -12.63 9.64
N VAL A 154 3.68 -13.46 10.20
CA VAL A 154 5.13 -13.28 10.10
C VAL A 154 5.58 -13.75 8.72
N GLY A 155 6.18 -12.84 7.94
CA GLY A 155 6.72 -13.12 6.62
C GLY A 155 8.25 -13.23 6.63
N VAL A 156 8.79 -13.99 5.68
CA VAL A 156 10.23 -14.03 5.37
C VAL A 156 10.45 -13.20 4.11
N LEU A 157 11.37 -12.25 4.18
CA LEU A 157 11.74 -11.45 3.02
C LEU A 157 12.68 -12.24 2.12
N THR A 158 12.36 -12.34 0.83
CA THR A 158 13.25 -12.96 -0.13
C THR A 158 14.55 -12.19 -0.28
N GLU A 159 15.60 -12.85 -0.74
CA GLU A 159 16.88 -12.18 -1.01
C GLU A 159 16.71 -11.04 -2.05
N GLN A 160 15.81 -11.23 -3.04
CA GLN A 160 15.51 -10.20 -4.02
C GLN A 160 14.86 -8.98 -3.36
N THR A 161 13.85 -9.17 -2.51
CA THR A 161 13.19 -8.08 -1.78
C THR A 161 14.18 -7.35 -0.86
N ARG A 162 15.07 -8.09 -0.17
CA ARG A 162 16.13 -7.48 0.65
C ARG A 162 17.11 -6.66 -0.19
N ARG A 163 17.51 -7.13 -1.38
CA ARG A 163 18.34 -6.37 -2.31
C ARG A 163 17.64 -5.10 -2.80
N ASP A 164 16.36 -5.20 -3.15
CA ASP A 164 15.59 -4.04 -3.60
C ASP A 164 15.44 -3.00 -2.48
N ASN A 165 15.34 -3.43 -1.22
CA ASN A 165 15.23 -2.57 -0.05
C ASN A 165 16.58 -2.07 0.48
N ALA A 166 17.71 -2.70 0.12
CA ALA A 166 19.04 -2.27 0.55
C ALA A 166 19.34 -0.79 0.23
N ARG A 167 18.71 -0.24 -0.80
CA ARG A 167 18.79 1.20 -1.15
C ARG A 167 18.36 2.14 -0.02
N PHE A 168 17.55 1.67 0.92
CA PHE A 168 17.11 2.40 2.11
C PHE A 168 18.06 2.16 3.30
N PHE A 169 19.00 1.24 3.18
CA PHE A 169 19.99 0.86 4.19
C PHE A 169 21.41 1.08 3.66
N ASP A 170 21.66 2.24 3.06
CA ASP A 170 22.97 2.64 2.50
C ASP A 170 23.56 1.64 1.50
N GLY A 171 22.70 0.82 0.87
CA GLY A 171 23.10 -0.23 -0.08
C GLY A 171 23.55 -1.54 0.59
N ASP A 172 23.48 -1.64 1.93
CA ASP A 172 23.90 -2.80 2.69
C ASP A 172 22.73 -3.78 2.93
N ILE A 173 22.73 -4.90 2.21
CA ILE A 173 21.70 -5.93 2.35
C ILE A 173 21.69 -6.59 3.75
N ASP A 174 22.85 -6.62 4.43
CA ASP A 174 22.94 -7.27 5.74
C ASP A 174 22.26 -6.45 6.84
N GLN A 175 22.03 -5.17 6.62
CA GLN A 175 21.24 -4.31 7.49
C GLN A 175 19.73 -4.46 7.26
N VAL A 176 19.30 -4.99 6.12
CA VAL A 176 17.87 -5.23 5.86
C VAL A 176 17.40 -6.44 6.65
N PRO A 177 16.36 -6.31 7.51
CA PRO A 177 15.83 -7.44 8.26
C PRO A 177 15.41 -8.61 7.35
N THR A 178 15.45 -9.82 7.90
CA THR A 178 15.06 -11.03 7.18
C THR A 178 13.58 -11.38 7.35
N HIS A 179 12.92 -10.79 8.34
CA HIS A 179 11.53 -11.06 8.68
C HIS A 179 10.74 -9.76 8.81
N CYS A 180 9.43 -9.86 8.60
CA CYS A 180 8.46 -8.79 8.78
C CYS A 180 7.18 -9.35 9.40
N VAL A 181 6.33 -8.47 9.93
CA VAL A 181 4.90 -8.77 10.14
C VAL A 181 4.13 -8.01 9.07
N THR A 182 3.29 -8.70 8.32
CA THR A 182 2.55 -8.11 7.19
C THR A 182 1.08 -8.49 7.19
N GLN A 183 0.20 -7.55 6.79
CA GLN A 183 -1.17 -7.89 6.45
C GLN A 183 -1.17 -8.96 5.36
N GLY A 184 -1.89 -10.05 5.59
CA GLY A 184 -2.05 -11.11 4.60
C GLY A 184 -2.94 -10.66 3.43
N LEU A 185 -2.91 -11.41 2.32
CA LEU A 185 -3.73 -11.09 1.15
C LEU A 185 -5.23 -11.08 1.49
N GLY A 186 -5.70 -12.00 2.35
CA GLY A 186 -7.08 -12.01 2.83
C GLY A 186 -7.41 -10.77 3.67
N THR A 187 -6.49 -10.32 4.54
CA THR A 187 -6.67 -9.08 5.33
C THR A 187 -6.75 -7.86 4.40
N ILE A 188 -5.87 -7.77 3.42
CA ILE A 188 -5.88 -6.69 2.41
C ILE A 188 -7.22 -6.71 1.65
N MET A 189 -7.67 -7.87 1.19
CA MET A 189 -8.92 -8.04 0.44
C MET A 189 -10.20 -7.72 1.24
N ASP A 190 -10.14 -7.68 2.58
CA ASP A 190 -11.26 -7.26 3.43
C ASP A 190 -11.46 -5.74 3.43
N SER A 191 -10.53 -4.94 2.92
CA SER A 191 -10.67 -3.49 2.77
C SER A 191 -11.81 -3.16 1.80
N ARG A 192 -12.51 -2.03 2.00
CA ARG A 192 -13.67 -1.68 1.15
C ARG A 192 -13.27 -1.19 -0.23
N ALA A 193 -12.14 -0.51 -0.33
CA ALA A 193 -11.59 0.00 -1.59
C ALA A 193 -10.07 -0.03 -1.57
N HIS A 194 -9.47 -0.10 -2.75
CA HIS A 194 -8.03 -0.02 -2.93
C HIS A 194 -7.63 1.10 -3.89
N ILE A 195 -6.54 1.79 -3.54
CA ILE A 195 -5.76 2.62 -4.45
C ILE A 195 -4.44 1.91 -4.66
N PHE A 196 -4.19 1.49 -5.88
CA PHE A 196 -2.95 0.86 -6.28
C PHE A 196 -2.13 1.84 -7.14
N ILE A 197 -0.88 2.06 -6.75
CA ILE A 197 0.04 2.97 -7.44
C ILE A 197 1.29 2.21 -7.85
N ALA A 198 1.64 2.25 -9.13
CA ALA A 198 2.92 1.75 -9.61
C ALA A 198 3.52 2.67 -10.68
N THR A 199 4.80 2.99 -10.52
CA THR A 199 5.57 3.83 -11.43
C THR A 199 6.91 3.19 -11.77
N GLY A 200 7.40 3.45 -12.98
CA GLY A 200 8.68 2.98 -13.48
C GLY A 200 8.65 1.61 -14.16
N GLU A 201 9.54 1.44 -15.13
CA GLU A 201 9.65 0.24 -15.98
C GLU A 201 9.91 -1.05 -15.18
N GLY A 202 10.61 -0.96 -14.04
CA GLY A 202 10.86 -2.11 -13.16
C GLY A 202 9.61 -2.76 -12.57
N LYS A 203 8.43 -2.13 -12.71
CA LYS A 203 7.14 -2.67 -12.28
C LYS A 203 6.32 -3.27 -13.42
N ALA A 204 6.72 -3.09 -14.67
CA ALA A 204 5.90 -3.42 -15.84
C ALA A 204 5.52 -4.91 -15.95
N ASP A 205 6.41 -5.85 -15.60
CA ASP A 205 6.09 -7.28 -15.60
C ASP A 205 5.06 -7.64 -14.52
N ALA A 206 5.25 -7.14 -13.31
CA ALA A 206 4.35 -7.37 -12.20
C ALA A 206 2.96 -6.73 -12.43
N VAL A 207 2.93 -5.51 -12.98
CA VAL A 207 1.69 -4.80 -13.38
C VAL A 207 0.93 -5.58 -14.46
N LYS A 208 1.63 -6.04 -15.51
CA LYS A 208 1.01 -6.90 -16.55
C LYS A 208 0.42 -8.16 -15.94
N ALA A 209 1.18 -8.87 -15.10
CA ALA A 209 0.72 -10.09 -14.47
C ALA A 209 -0.47 -9.86 -13.52
N MET A 210 -0.48 -8.73 -12.80
CA MET A 210 -1.57 -8.35 -11.90
C MET A 210 -2.86 -8.05 -12.67
N ILE A 211 -2.79 -7.31 -13.77
CA ILE A 211 -3.97 -6.78 -14.48
C ILE A 211 -4.48 -7.77 -15.53
N GLU A 212 -3.60 -8.31 -16.37
CA GLU A 212 -3.93 -9.11 -17.56
C GLU A 212 -3.62 -10.59 -17.39
N GLY A 213 -2.89 -10.96 -16.33
CA GLY A 213 -2.58 -12.36 -16.04
C GLY A 213 -3.71 -13.09 -15.33
N GLY A 214 -3.57 -14.40 -15.16
CA GLY A 214 -4.45 -15.19 -14.30
C GLY A 214 -4.16 -14.97 -12.83
N VAL A 215 -5.19 -15.08 -11.97
CA VAL A 215 -5.02 -15.00 -10.52
C VAL A 215 -4.19 -16.19 -10.04
N THR A 216 -3.06 -15.90 -9.40
CA THR A 216 -2.08 -16.90 -8.98
C THR A 216 -1.19 -16.38 -7.87
N GLN A 217 -0.77 -17.27 -6.97
CA GLN A 217 0.25 -17.00 -5.94
C GLN A 217 1.64 -16.69 -6.53
N ARG A 218 1.89 -16.99 -7.80
CA ARG A 218 3.13 -16.58 -8.47
C ARG A 218 3.23 -15.05 -8.60
N TRP A 219 2.08 -14.39 -8.66
CA TRP A 219 1.92 -12.95 -8.70
C TRP A 219 0.85 -12.52 -7.68
N PRO A 220 1.19 -12.39 -6.40
CA PRO A 220 0.22 -12.20 -5.31
C PRO A 220 -0.76 -11.05 -5.53
N ALA A 221 -0.29 -9.93 -6.11
CA ALA A 221 -1.14 -8.79 -6.45
C ALA A 221 -2.29 -9.14 -7.42
N SER A 222 -2.20 -10.24 -8.17
CA SER A 222 -3.26 -10.68 -9.09
C SER A 222 -4.58 -10.98 -8.37
N ILE A 223 -4.57 -11.21 -7.05
CA ILE A 223 -5.79 -11.39 -6.24
C ILE A 223 -6.72 -10.16 -6.32
N LEU A 224 -6.17 -8.97 -6.55
CA LEU A 224 -6.95 -7.73 -6.67
C LEU A 224 -7.97 -7.76 -7.81
N GLN A 225 -7.83 -8.65 -8.79
CA GLN A 225 -8.84 -8.89 -9.85
C GLN A 225 -10.18 -9.36 -9.27
N HIS A 226 -10.20 -9.97 -8.10
CA HIS A 226 -11.43 -10.40 -7.42
C HIS A 226 -12.06 -9.30 -6.54
N HIS A 227 -11.37 -8.18 -6.33
CA HIS A 227 -11.90 -7.13 -5.48
C HIS A 227 -12.83 -6.18 -6.27
N PRO A 228 -14.02 -5.83 -5.71
CA PRO A 228 -15.02 -5.03 -6.43
C PRO A 228 -14.59 -3.58 -6.69
N ASP A 229 -13.77 -2.98 -5.82
CA ASP A 229 -13.39 -1.57 -5.89
C ASP A 229 -11.86 -1.39 -5.81
N VAL A 230 -11.20 -1.42 -6.96
CA VAL A 230 -9.75 -1.17 -7.11
C VAL A 230 -9.54 -0.07 -8.14
N THR A 231 -8.92 1.02 -7.72
CA THR A 231 -8.43 2.08 -8.61
C THR A 231 -6.92 1.88 -8.80
N VAL A 232 -6.52 1.59 -10.03
CA VAL A 232 -5.12 1.38 -10.43
C VAL A 232 -4.63 2.62 -11.15
N LEU A 233 -3.55 3.21 -10.66
CA LEU A 233 -2.94 4.42 -11.20
C LEU A 233 -1.48 4.13 -11.58
N LEU A 234 -1.17 4.23 -12.85
CA LEU A 234 0.10 3.84 -13.43
C LEU A 234 0.73 5.00 -14.18
N ASP A 235 2.06 5.04 -14.21
CA ASP A 235 2.74 5.78 -15.26
C ASP A 235 2.88 4.94 -16.56
N GLU A 236 3.25 5.59 -17.66
CA GLU A 236 3.45 4.94 -18.96
C GLU A 236 4.53 3.85 -18.89
N ALA A 237 5.55 4.03 -18.04
CA ALA A 237 6.64 3.08 -17.91
C ALA A 237 6.19 1.79 -17.20
N ALA A 238 5.42 1.89 -16.10
CA ALA A 238 4.83 0.73 -15.43
C ALA A 238 3.77 0.04 -16.29
N ALA A 239 3.07 0.78 -17.15
CA ALA A 239 2.06 0.25 -18.08
C ALA A 239 2.64 -0.30 -19.39
N SER A 240 3.95 -0.17 -19.64
CA SER A 240 4.60 -0.41 -20.94
C SER A 240 4.43 -1.83 -21.52
N LYS A 241 4.09 -2.81 -20.67
CA LYS A 241 3.87 -4.20 -21.09
C LYS A 241 2.40 -4.62 -21.15
N LEU A 242 1.47 -3.71 -20.83
CA LEU A 242 0.04 -3.98 -20.96
C LEU A 242 -0.36 -4.09 -22.45
N GLU A 243 -1.09 -5.15 -22.77
CA GLU A 243 -1.58 -5.39 -24.15
C GLU A 243 -2.83 -4.56 -24.44
N LEU A 244 -3.61 -4.21 -23.41
CA LEU A 244 -4.85 -3.45 -23.52
C LEU A 244 -4.70 -1.99 -23.05
N ALA A 245 -3.49 -1.42 -23.04
CA ALA A 245 -3.24 -0.08 -22.53
C ALA A 245 -4.14 1.00 -23.15
N ASP A 246 -4.32 0.97 -24.48
CA ASP A 246 -5.18 1.93 -25.19
C ASP A 246 -6.65 1.79 -24.80
N PHE A 247 -7.11 0.55 -24.60
CA PHE A 247 -8.47 0.28 -24.11
C PHE A 247 -8.68 0.84 -22.69
N TYR A 248 -7.71 0.65 -21.80
CA TYR A 248 -7.81 1.18 -20.43
C TYR A 248 -7.85 2.72 -20.42
N LYS A 249 -7.05 3.38 -21.25
CA LYS A 249 -7.07 4.84 -21.41
C LYS A 249 -8.44 5.33 -21.91
N GLU A 250 -8.98 4.67 -22.93
CA GLU A 250 -10.30 5.01 -23.49
C GLU A 250 -11.43 4.84 -22.46
N VAL A 251 -11.41 3.75 -21.66
CA VAL A 251 -12.39 3.51 -20.61
C VAL A 251 -12.27 4.57 -19.51
N TRP A 252 -11.05 4.86 -19.07
CA TRP A 252 -10.79 5.87 -18.05
C TRP A 252 -11.34 7.24 -18.43
N GLU A 253 -11.09 7.69 -19.66
CA GLU A 253 -11.61 8.97 -20.16
C GLU A 253 -13.14 9.03 -20.14
N LYS A 254 -13.80 7.92 -20.54
CA LYS A 254 -15.28 7.88 -20.60
C LYS A 254 -15.96 7.78 -19.23
N GLU A 255 -15.31 7.20 -18.24
CA GLU A 255 -15.83 7.12 -16.86
C GLU A 255 -15.69 8.44 -16.10
N HIS A 256 -14.86 9.37 -16.56
CA HIS A 256 -14.56 10.64 -15.88
C HIS A 256 -15.02 11.88 -16.68
N LEU A 257 -15.91 11.68 -17.65
CA LEU A 257 -16.68 12.73 -18.33
C LEU A 257 -17.92 13.06 -17.46
#